data_357b38fdf7af5cfc745b45d349f53233
#
_entry.id   357b38fdf7af5cfc745b45d349f53233
#
_cell.length_a   1.000
_cell.length_b   1.000
_cell.length_c   1.000
_cell.angle_alpha   90.00
_cell.angle_beta   90.00
_cell.angle_gamma   90.00
#
_symmetry.space_group_name_H-M   'P 1'
#
loop_
_entity.id
_entity.type
_entity.pdbx_description
1 polymer ?
#
loop_
_entity_poly.entity_id
_entity_poly.type
_entity_poly.pdbx_seq_one_letter_code
_entity_poly.pdbx_strand_id
1 'polypeptide(L)'
;KHEICGEQPISEDVAWPSFMKVIKQARPNFQFAAFCCWKPIITHIIEPSVGCHAVSLPDPEVAATAAEFIRQSPPNVFYMHLDFVDGAGHKHGYGTDPYLEQIATTDGEVGQVLDAIKAVGVLDQSLVMVLSDHGGFGHKHGTDHEECMQIVWGCRGPGIRSGGIELGSNIGIGDTPA
;
A
#
# COMPACT_ATOMS: atom_id res chain seq x y z
N LYS A 1 7.09 -6.03 -16.03
CA LYS A 1 6.38 -4.78 -16.36
C LYS A 1 4.91 -5.13 -16.43
N HIS A 2 4.14 -4.69 -15.42
CA HIS A 2 2.69 -4.67 -15.57
C HIS A 2 2.37 -3.62 -16.63
N GLU A 3 1.91 -4.06 -17.79
CA GLU A 3 1.31 -3.16 -18.78
C GLU A 3 -0.15 -2.91 -18.39
N ILE A 4 -0.37 -2.43 -17.16
CA ILE A 4 -1.68 -1.95 -16.74
C ILE A 4 -1.74 -0.49 -17.17
N CYS A 5 -1.92 -0.29 -18.44
CA CYS A 5 -2.18 1.01 -19.04
C CYS A 5 -3.59 0.94 -19.64
N GLY A 6 -4.58 1.52 -18.95
CA GLY A 6 -5.89 1.72 -19.52
C GLY A 6 -7.05 1.39 -18.57
N GLU A 7 -8.23 1.82 -18.96
CA GLU A 7 -9.50 1.69 -18.22
C GLU A 7 -10.13 0.28 -18.28
N GLN A 8 -9.40 -0.71 -18.77
CA GLN A 8 -9.93 -2.07 -18.91
C GLN A 8 -9.76 -2.86 -17.62
N PRO A 9 -10.80 -3.53 -17.13
CA PRO A 9 -10.69 -4.43 -16.00
C PRO A 9 -9.62 -5.50 -16.24
N ILE A 10 -8.90 -5.89 -15.17
CA ILE A 10 -7.90 -6.95 -15.27
C ILE A 10 -8.54 -8.27 -15.71
N SER A 11 -7.87 -8.95 -16.64
CA SER A 11 -8.20 -10.31 -17.03
C SER A 11 -7.70 -11.29 -15.95
N GLU A 12 -8.40 -12.40 -15.74
CA GLU A 12 -7.92 -13.50 -14.90
C GLU A 12 -6.63 -14.15 -15.45
N ASP A 13 -6.40 -14.06 -16.77
CA ASP A 13 -5.26 -14.65 -17.47
C ASP A 13 -4.14 -13.63 -17.73
N VAL A 14 -3.79 -12.83 -16.73
CA VAL A 14 -2.66 -11.90 -16.85
C VAL A 14 -1.33 -12.62 -16.73
N ALA A 15 -0.36 -12.21 -17.54
CA ALA A 15 1.00 -12.74 -17.49
C ALA A 15 1.70 -12.48 -16.14
N TRP A 16 1.25 -11.43 -15.41
CA TRP A 16 1.82 -11.00 -14.14
C TRP A 16 0.70 -10.83 -13.10
N PRO A 17 0.38 -11.87 -12.34
CA PRO A 17 -0.69 -11.80 -11.33
C PRO A 17 -0.31 -10.83 -10.20
N SER A 18 -1.33 -10.28 -9.52
CA SER A 18 -1.12 -9.52 -8.29
C SER A 18 -0.50 -10.40 -7.21
N PHE A 19 0.23 -9.78 -6.27
CA PHE A 19 0.76 -10.52 -5.12
C PHE A 19 -0.35 -11.23 -4.33
N MET A 20 -1.54 -10.65 -4.28
CA MET A 20 -2.69 -11.28 -3.62
C MET A 20 -3.11 -12.57 -4.31
N LYS A 21 -3.12 -12.60 -5.65
CA LYS A 21 -3.43 -13.83 -6.41
C LYS A 21 -2.37 -14.90 -6.18
N VAL A 22 -1.10 -14.53 -6.16
CA VAL A 22 0.00 -15.45 -5.85
C VAL A 22 -0.18 -16.06 -4.45
N ILE A 23 -0.48 -15.23 -3.43
CA ILE A 23 -0.75 -15.72 -2.08
C ILE A 23 -2.01 -16.60 -2.05
N LYS A 24 -3.08 -16.20 -2.75
CA LYS A 24 -4.33 -16.99 -2.82
C LYS A 24 -4.11 -18.39 -3.37
N GLN A 25 -3.28 -18.52 -4.39
CA GLN A 25 -2.90 -19.83 -4.95
C GLN A 25 -2.17 -20.71 -3.93
N ALA A 26 -1.26 -20.12 -3.15
CA ALA A 26 -0.50 -20.83 -2.12
C ALA A 26 -1.31 -21.07 -0.83
N ARG A 27 -2.29 -20.23 -0.55
CA ARG A 27 -3.12 -20.25 0.67
C ARG A 27 -4.60 -20.00 0.32
N PRO A 28 -5.31 -20.99 -0.24
CA PRO A 28 -6.68 -20.81 -0.74
C PRO A 28 -7.69 -20.35 0.31
N ASN A 29 -7.45 -20.68 1.58
CA ASN A 29 -8.35 -20.35 2.69
C ASN A 29 -8.07 -18.97 3.32
N PHE A 30 -7.04 -18.26 2.88
CA PHE A 30 -6.75 -16.92 3.40
C PHE A 30 -7.84 -15.94 3.01
N GLN A 31 -8.15 -15.04 3.95
CA GLN A 31 -9.04 -13.91 3.76
C GLN A 31 -8.23 -12.68 3.35
N PHE A 32 -8.71 -11.98 2.35
CA PHE A 32 -8.05 -10.81 1.76
C PHE A 32 -8.92 -9.59 1.93
N ALA A 33 -8.32 -8.47 2.27
CA ALA A 33 -8.99 -7.18 2.31
C ALA A 33 -8.11 -6.08 1.70
N ALA A 34 -8.74 -5.16 0.95
CA ALA A 34 -8.09 -4.01 0.34
C ALA A 34 -8.93 -2.75 0.55
N PHE A 35 -8.32 -1.71 1.08
CA PHE A 35 -8.92 -0.41 1.31
C PHE A 35 -8.08 0.64 0.58
N CYS A 36 -8.64 1.27 -0.46
CA CYS A 36 -7.87 2.09 -1.38
C CYS A 36 -8.56 3.43 -1.66
N CYS A 37 -7.81 4.52 -1.64
CA CYS A 37 -8.31 5.78 -2.17
C CYS A 37 -8.39 5.70 -3.71
N TRP A 38 -7.32 5.29 -4.37
CA TRP A 38 -7.32 5.16 -5.81
C TRP A 38 -8.01 3.87 -6.28
N LYS A 39 -9.26 4.02 -6.73
CA LYS A 39 -10.15 2.93 -7.13
C LYS A 39 -9.57 1.96 -8.18
N PRO A 40 -8.74 2.39 -9.16
CA PRO A 40 -8.16 1.49 -10.14
C PRO A 40 -7.37 0.31 -9.55
N ILE A 41 -6.80 0.42 -8.36
CA ILE A 41 -6.17 -0.74 -7.70
C ILE A 41 -7.16 -1.88 -7.56
N ILE A 42 -8.38 -1.59 -7.12
CA ILE A 42 -9.43 -2.59 -6.90
C ILE A 42 -9.98 -3.11 -8.22
N THR A 43 -10.16 -2.22 -9.21
CA THR A 43 -10.86 -2.58 -10.45
C THR A 43 -9.95 -3.09 -11.56
N HIS A 44 -8.62 -2.83 -11.46
CA HIS A 44 -7.68 -3.11 -12.55
C HIS A 44 -6.43 -3.87 -12.11
N ILE A 45 -6.20 -4.08 -10.80
CA ILE A 45 -5.00 -4.77 -10.30
C ILE A 45 -5.36 -6.02 -9.52
N ILE A 46 -6.37 -5.97 -8.65
CA ILE A 46 -6.79 -7.12 -7.85
C ILE A 46 -7.77 -7.97 -8.66
N GLU A 47 -7.39 -9.20 -8.95
CA GLU A 47 -8.22 -10.12 -9.72
C GLU A 47 -9.46 -10.56 -8.93
N PRO A 48 -10.63 -10.69 -9.58
CA PRO A 48 -11.87 -11.14 -8.94
C PRO A 48 -11.74 -12.51 -8.24
N SER A 49 -10.91 -13.40 -8.78
CA SER A 49 -10.67 -14.75 -8.22
C SER A 49 -10.00 -14.75 -6.85
N VAL A 50 -9.37 -13.63 -6.44
CA VAL A 50 -8.82 -13.48 -5.10
C VAL A 50 -9.93 -13.53 -4.05
N GLY A 51 -11.14 -13.04 -4.37
CA GLY A 51 -12.25 -12.93 -3.42
C GLY A 51 -11.94 -11.91 -2.32
N CYS A 52 -11.33 -10.79 -2.69
CA CYS A 52 -10.92 -9.74 -1.78
C CYS A 52 -12.12 -8.92 -1.31
N HIS A 53 -12.22 -8.66 0.01
CA HIS A 53 -13.09 -7.59 0.51
C HIS A 53 -12.46 -6.25 0.15
N ALA A 54 -13.04 -5.53 -0.81
CA ALA A 54 -12.44 -4.35 -1.39
C ALA A 54 -13.34 -3.11 -1.24
N VAL A 55 -12.77 -2.03 -0.72
CA VAL A 55 -13.45 -0.75 -0.45
C VAL A 55 -12.63 0.40 -1.02
N SER A 56 -13.29 1.36 -1.69
CA SER A 56 -12.64 2.58 -2.17
C SER A 56 -13.34 3.81 -1.60
N LEU A 57 -12.58 4.63 -0.87
CA LEU A 57 -13.01 5.83 -0.14
C LEU A 57 -11.84 6.83 -0.11
N PRO A 58 -12.06 8.12 0.23
CA PRO A 58 -10.98 9.07 0.55
C PRO A 58 -10.13 8.60 1.75
N ASP A 59 -8.86 9.06 1.82
CA ASP A 59 -7.87 8.58 2.80
C ASP A 59 -8.37 8.50 4.25
N PRO A 60 -8.96 9.55 4.84
CA PRO A 60 -9.41 9.47 6.23
C PRO A 60 -10.47 8.39 6.45
N GLU A 61 -11.37 8.23 5.47
CA GLU A 61 -12.44 7.23 5.51
C GLU A 61 -11.90 5.82 5.24
N VAL A 62 -10.88 5.68 4.37
CA VAL A 62 -10.14 4.43 4.14
C VAL A 62 -9.55 3.94 5.45
N ALA A 63 -8.79 4.78 6.15
CA ALA A 63 -8.12 4.41 7.40
C ALA A 63 -9.12 4.03 8.50
N ALA A 64 -10.17 4.85 8.69
CA ALA A 64 -11.19 4.60 9.70
C ALA A 64 -11.97 3.29 9.44
N THR A 65 -12.40 3.09 8.18
CA THR A 65 -13.16 1.90 7.78
C THR A 65 -12.30 0.64 7.86
N ALA A 66 -11.03 0.73 7.44
CA ALA A 66 -10.07 -0.36 7.54
C ALA A 66 -9.82 -0.76 9.00
N ALA A 67 -9.61 0.22 9.88
CA ALA A 67 -9.41 -0.03 11.31
C ALA A 67 -10.62 -0.72 11.95
N GLU A 68 -11.83 -0.30 11.60
CA GLU A 68 -13.07 -0.93 12.11
C GLU A 68 -13.22 -2.36 11.56
N PHE A 69 -12.97 -2.59 10.28
CA PHE A 69 -13.00 -3.92 9.68
C PHE A 69 -12.01 -4.88 10.38
N ILE A 70 -10.78 -4.42 10.63
CA ILE A 70 -9.76 -5.23 11.32
C ILE A 70 -10.20 -5.61 12.74
N ARG A 71 -10.83 -4.69 13.48
CA ARG A 71 -11.35 -4.99 14.82
C ARG A 71 -12.43 -6.06 14.83
N GLN A 72 -13.23 -6.12 13.78
CA GLN A 72 -14.33 -7.09 13.68
C GLN A 72 -13.87 -8.42 13.09
N SER A 73 -13.02 -8.41 12.07
CA SER A 73 -12.59 -9.59 11.32
C SER A 73 -11.21 -9.37 10.69
N PRO A 74 -10.12 -9.55 11.45
CA PRO A 74 -8.77 -9.32 10.91
C PRO A 74 -8.48 -10.30 9.77
N PRO A 75 -8.15 -9.81 8.55
CA PRO A 75 -7.86 -10.66 7.42
C PRO A 75 -6.45 -11.27 7.52
N ASN A 76 -6.17 -12.31 6.73
CA ASN A 76 -4.83 -12.88 6.64
C ASN A 76 -3.90 -12.01 5.78
N VAL A 77 -4.45 -11.34 4.77
CA VAL A 77 -3.74 -10.41 3.89
C VAL A 77 -4.52 -9.11 3.82
N PHE A 78 -3.86 -8.04 4.20
CA PHE A 78 -4.42 -6.69 4.22
C PHE A 78 -3.60 -5.76 3.34
N TYR A 79 -4.27 -4.95 2.54
CA TYR A 79 -3.66 -3.90 1.72
C TYR A 79 -4.39 -2.58 1.94
N MET A 80 -3.65 -1.51 2.13
CA MET A 80 -4.19 -0.16 2.21
C MET A 80 -3.40 0.76 1.27
N HIS A 81 -4.11 1.60 0.53
CA HIS A 81 -3.53 2.63 -0.32
C HIS A 81 -4.13 4.00 0.05
N LEU A 82 -3.25 4.94 0.34
CA LEU A 82 -3.56 6.33 0.65
C LEU A 82 -2.95 7.22 -0.43
N ASP A 83 -3.69 8.22 -0.90
CA ASP A 83 -3.39 9.00 -2.12
C ASP A 83 -3.17 10.50 -1.86
N PHE A 84 -3.55 10.98 -0.67
CA PHE A 84 -3.56 12.42 -0.38
C PHE A 84 -2.16 13.03 -0.30
N VAL A 85 -1.12 12.25 0.00
CA VAL A 85 0.27 12.70 -0.03
C VAL A 85 0.68 13.09 -1.45
N ASP A 86 0.36 12.25 -2.43
CA ASP A 86 0.60 12.55 -3.84
C ASP A 86 -0.21 13.77 -4.31
N GLY A 87 -1.50 13.82 -3.94
CA GLY A 87 -2.36 14.97 -4.20
C GLY A 87 -1.81 16.29 -3.64
N ALA A 88 -1.23 16.27 -2.44
CA ALA A 88 -0.56 17.44 -1.85
C ALA A 88 0.71 17.82 -2.62
N GLY A 89 1.49 16.83 -3.08
CA GLY A 89 2.64 17.02 -3.94
C GLY A 89 2.30 17.71 -5.25
N HIS A 90 1.26 17.25 -5.93
CA HIS A 90 0.76 17.87 -7.15
C HIS A 90 0.25 19.30 -6.93
N LYS A 91 -0.45 19.55 -5.83
CA LYS A 91 -1.08 20.84 -5.53
C LYS A 91 -0.10 21.88 -5.02
N HIS A 92 0.78 21.48 -4.10
CA HIS A 92 1.62 22.43 -3.35
C HIS A 92 3.11 22.31 -3.68
N GLY A 93 3.53 21.24 -4.35
CA GLY A 93 4.91 20.87 -4.61
C GLY A 93 5.42 19.87 -3.59
N TYR A 94 6.13 18.84 -4.07
CA TYR A 94 6.80 17.85 -3.24
C TYR A 94 7.89 18.52 -2.40
N GLY A 95 8.00 18.14 -1.13
CA GLY A 95 8.98 18.67 -0.19
C GLY A 95 8.62 20.03 0.44
N THR A 96 7.46 20.63 0.13
CA THR A 96 6.98 21.86 0.75
C THR A 96 6.32 21.61 2.11
N ASP A 97 6.17 22.67 2.94
CA ASP A 97 5.52 22.54 4.24
C ASP A 97 4.12 21.90 4.16
N PRO A 98 3.20 22.31 3.25
CA PRO A 98 1.89 21.65 3.13
C PRO A 98 1.97 20.17 2.73
N TYR A 99 2.99 19.78 1.93
CA TYR A 99 3.24 18.38 1.60
C TYR A 99 3.69 17.59 2.84
N LEU A 100 4.60 18.15 3.65
CA LEU A 100 5.06 17.52 4.88
C LEU A 100 3.95 17.42 5.94
N GLU A 101 3.06 18.41 6.02
CA GLU A 101 1.86 18.36 6.86
C GLU A 101 0.92 17.22 6.45
N GLN A 102 0.77 16.99 5.14
CA GLN A 102 -0.04 15.87 4.65
C GLN A 102 0.62 14.52 4.99
N ILE A 103 1.95 14.39 4.90
CA ILE A 103 2.64 13.18 5.35
C ILE A 103 2.36 12.91 6.83
N ALA A 104 2.44 13.92 7.69
CA ALA A 104 2.14 13.77 9.11
C ALA A 104 0.68 13.36 9.37
N THR A 105 -0.26 13.86 8.57
CA THR A 105 -1.67 13.48 8.63
C THR A 105 -1.83 12.01 8.25
N THR A 106 -1.23 11.60 7.14
CA THR A 106 -1.28 10.22 6.63
C THR A 106 -0.58 9.23 7.57
N ASP A 107 0.51 9.63 8.24
CA ASP A 107 1.14 8.82 9.29
C ASP A 107 0.16 8.54 10.44
N GLY A 108 -0.62 9.54 10.85
CA GLY A 108 -1.70 9.36 11.83
C GLY A 108 -2.79 8.38 11.35
N GLU A 109 -3.15 8.38 10.07
CA GLU A 109 -4.09 7.45 9.47
C GLU A 109 -3.55 6.02 9.48
N VAL A 110 -2.28 5.82 9.13
CA VAL A 110 -1.58 4.54 9.26
C VAL A 110 -1.54 4.09 10.72
N GLY A 111 -1.29 5.01 11.65
CA GLY A 111 -1.32 4.78 13.10
C GLY A 111 -2.64 4.19 13.58
N GLN A 112 -3.79 4.69 13.09
CA GLN A 112 -5.12 4.15 13.44
C GLN A 112 -5.28 2.68 13.06
N VAL A 113 -4.75 2.29 11.90
CA VAL A 113 -4.80 0.90 11.42
C VAL A 113 -3.87 0.01 12.25
N LEU A 114 -2.66 0.47 12.55
CA LEU A 114 -1.71 -0.27 13.40
C LEU A 114 -2.26 -0.47 14.81
N ASP A 115 -2.94 0.52 15.38
CA ASP A 115 -3.62 0.42 16.67
C ASP A 115 -4.75 -0.62 16.64
N ALA A 116 -5.50 -0.69 15.53
CA ALA A 116 -6.53 -1.72 15.37
C ALA A 116 -5.91 -3.14 15.32
N ILE A 117 -4.83 -3.33 14.54
CA ILE A 117 -4.11 -4.61 14.45
C ILE A 117 -3.55 -5.01 15.83
N LYS A 118 -3.02 -4.04 16.58
CA LYS A 118 -2.52 -4.24 17.93
C LYS A 118 -3.64 -4.62 18.90
N ALA A 119 -4.78 -3.94 18.82
CA ALA A 119 -5.91 -4.16 19.70
C ALA A 119 -6.52 -5.57 19.58
N VAL A 120 -6.49 -6.16 18.38
CA VAL A 120 -6.90 -7.55 18.14
C VAL A 120 -5.80 -8.58 18.43
N GLY A 121 -4.61 -8.13 18.87
CA GLY A 121 -3.54 -8.99 19.36
C GLY A 121 -2.73 -9.72 18.30
N VAL A 122 -2.80 -9.29 17.03
CA VAL A 122 -2.07 -9.97 15.93
C VAL A 122 -0.85 -9.21 15.42
N LEU A 123 -0.57 -8.00 15.93
CA LEU A 123 0.52 -7.15 15.43
C LEU A 123 1.90 -7.84 15.48
N ASP A 124 2.20 -8.54 16.58
CA ASP A 124 3.49 -9.19 16.76
C ASP A 124 3.66 -10.47 15.91
N GLN A 125 2.58 -10.95 15.30
CA GLN A 125 2.56 -12.06 14.36
C GLN A 125 2.42 -11.61 12.91
N SER A 126 2.30 -10.30 12.68
CA SER A 126 2.08 -9.70 11.36
C SER A 126 3.38 -9.19 10.76
N LEU A 127 3.56 -9.43 9.46
CA LEU A 127 4.50 -8.67 8.65
C LEU A 127 3.80 -7.38 8.21
N VAL A 128 4.32 -6.25 8.67
CA VAL A 128 3.86 -4.92 8.27
C VAL A 128 4.89 -4.32 7.31
N MET A 129 4.44 -3.88 6.16
CA MET A 129 5.26 -3.20 5.16
C MET A 129 4.64 -1.83 4.84
N VAL A 130 5.47 -0.81 4.76
CA VAL A 130 5.08 0.55 4.35
C VAL A 130 6.04 0.96 3.24
N LEU A 131 5.47 1.39 2.12
CA LEU A 131 6.24 1.84 0.96
C LEU A 131 5.45 2.89 0.19
N SER A 132 6.17 3.72 -0.57
CA SER A 132 5.56 4.52 -1.64
C SER A 132 5.84 3.87 -2.99
N ASP A 133 4.99 4.13 -3.98
CA ASP A 133 5.14 3.67 -5.37
C ASP A 133 6.14 4.52 -6.15
N HIS A 134 6.25 5.80 -5.82
CA HIS A 134 7.23 6.75 -6.37
C HIS A 134 7.50 7.89 -5.38
N GLY A 135 8.49 8.68 -5.68
CA GLY A 135 8.71 9.99 -5.10
C GLY A 135 8.19 11.10 -6.02
N GLY A 136 8.68 12.33 -5.86
CA GLY A 136 8.24 13.44 -6.71
C GLY A 136 9.19 14.63 -6.70
N PHE A 137 9.14 15.44 -7.76
CA PHE A 137 9.94 16.64 -7.91
C PHE A 137 9.10 17.81 -8.43
N GLY A 138 9.21 18.97 -7.79
CA GLY A 138 8.35 20.11 -8.10
C GLY A 138 6.88 19.76 -7.88
N HIS A 139 6.08 19.73 -8.92
CA HIS A 139 4.65 19.34 -8.88
C HIS A 139 4.35 18.07 -9.67
N LYS A 140 5.36 17.24 -9.96
CA LYS A 140 5.22 16.09 -10.87
C LYS A 140 6.00 14.88 -10.37
N HIS A 141 5.62 13.71 -10.88
CA HIS A 141 6.38 12.46 -10.79
C HIS A 141 6.41 11.78 -12.18
N GLY A 142 6.93 10.54 -12.24
CA GLY A 142 6.97 9.76 -13.48
C GLY A 142 8.08 10.19 -14.45
N THR A 143 9.10 10.89 -13.95
CA THR A 143 10.32 11.24 -14.69
C THR A 143 11.51 10.43 -14.17
N ASP A 144 12.65 10.53 -14.85
CA ASP A 144 13.94 9.95 -14.44
C ASP A 144 14.70 10.82 -13.41
N HIS A 145 14.06 11.84 -12.85
CA HIS A 145 14.62 12.67 -11.78
C HIS A 145 14.84 11.82 -10.53
N GLU A 146 15.96 12.01 -9.85
CA GLU A 146 16.35 11.19 -8.71
C GLU A 146 15.27 11.14 -7.63
N GLU A 147 14.69 12.28 -7.26
CA GLU A 147 13.63 12.38 -6.25
C GLU A 147 12.32 11.71 -6.68
N CYS A 148 12.09 11.51 -7.99
CA CYS A 148 10.94 10.73 -8.46
C CYS A 148 11.16 9.22 -8.33
N MET A 149 12.44 8.79 -8.35
CA MET A 149 12.83 7.37 -8.32
C MET A 149 13.07 6.86 -6.90
N GLN A 150 13.36 7.76 -5.95
CA GLN A 150 13.55 7.40 -4.55
C GLN A 150 12.21 7.18 -3.86
N ILE A 151 12.09 6.08 -3.14
CA ILE A 151 10.90 5.73 -2.36
C ILE A 151 11.26 5.45 -0.89
N VAL A 152 10.30 5.68 -0.03
CA VAL A 152 10.33 5.15 1.34
C VAL A 152 9.95 3.68 1.29
N TRP A 153 10.73 2.84 1.97
CA TRP A 153 10.43 1.43 2.17
C TRP A 153 10.80 1.01 3.58
N GLY A 154 9.89 0.38 4.27
CA GLY A 154 10.13 -0.12 5.61
C GLY A 154 9.29 -1.35 5.90
N CYS A 155 9.82 -2.27 6.72
CA CYS A 155 9.04 -3.40 7.20
C CYS A 155 9.39 -3.75 8.63
N ARG A 156 8.44 -4.38 9.31
CA ARG A 156 8.62 -5.01 10.63
C ARG A 156 7.80 -6.28 10.72
N GLY A 157 8.22 -7.22 11.53
CA GLY A 157 7.47 -8.44 11.80
C GLY A 157 8.36 -9.61 12.18
N PRO A 158 7.76 -10.81 12.36
CA PRO A 158 8.51 -12.03 12.67
C PRO A 158 9.58 -12.30 11.60
N GLY A 159 10.81 -12.58 12.06
CA GLY A 159 11.94 -12.86 11.17
C GLY A 159 12.62 -11.62 10.55
N ILE A 160 12.06 -10.43 10.73
CA ILE A 160 12.70 -9.18 10.29
C ILE A 160 13.71 -8.74 11.34
N ARG A 161 14.93 -8.40 10.88
CA ARG A 161 15.99 -7.89 11.76
C ARG A 161 15.58 -6.53 12.32
N SER A 162 15.63 -6.37 13.62
CA SER A 162 15.40 -5.09 14.30
C SER A 162 16.64 -4.19 14.25
N GLY A 163 16.43 -2.87 14.38
CA GLY A 163 17.52 -1.91 14.56
C GLY A 163 17.80 -0.99 13.39
N GLY A 164 16.90 -0.92 12.40
CA GLY A 164 17.02 -0.02 11.24
C GLY A 164 18.27 -0.37 10.41
N ILE A 165 18.07 -1.16 9.36
CA ILE A 165 19.12 -1.44 8.38
C ILE A 165 18.87 -0.52 7.20
N GLU A 166 19.83 0.31 6.88
CA GLU A 166 19.79 1.06 5.65
C GLU A 166 20.03 0.08 4.49
N LEU A 167 19.02 -0.06 3.62
CA LEU A 167 19.15 -0.84 2.41
C LEU A 167 19.94 -0.02 1.39
N GLY A 168 20.90 -0.65 0.73
CA GLY A 168 21.72 0.03 -0.27
C GLY A 168 20.90 0.51 -1.48
N SER A 169 21.42 1.48 -2.20
CA SER A 169 20.77 2.19 -3.32
C SER A 169 20.34 1.34 -4.53
N ASN A 170 20.61 0.04 -4.54
CA ASN A 170 20.33 -0.85 -5.67
C ASN A 170 19.09 -1.72 -5.48
N ILE A 171 18.23 -1.36 -4.52
CA ILE A 171 16.98 -2.09 -4.26
C ILE A 171 15.83 -1.30 -4.86
N GLY A 172 15.11 -1.92 -5.78
CA GLY A 172 13.92 -1.37 -6.41
C GLY A 172 12.63 -1.93 -5.81
N ILE A 173 11.51 -1.28 -6.09
CA ILE A 173 10.18 -1.73 -5.66
C ILE A 173 9.86 -3.16 -6.14
N GLY A 174 10.41 -3.56 -7.29
CA GLY A 174 10.26 -4.90 -7.85
C GLY A 174 10.99 -6.01 -7.08
N ASP A 175 11.89 -5.64 -6.16
CA ASP A 175 12.60 -6.58 -5.28
C ASP A 175 11.84 -6.86 -3.98
N THR A 176 10.69 -6.18 -3.78
CA THR A 176 9.81 -6.45 -2.65
C THR A 176 9.20 -7.84 -2.84
N PRO A 177 9.45 -8.81 -1.96
CA PRO A 177 8.96 -10.16 -2.14
C PRO A 177 7.43 -10.20 -2.10
N ALA A 178 6.85 -10.95 -3.02
CA ALA A 178 5.44 -11.28 -3.03
C ALA A 178 5.11 -12.34 -1.95
#